data_73f66844b1f8b5c43e851270d8d40891
#
_entry.id   73f66844b1f8b5c43e851270d8d40891
#
_cell.length_a   1.000
_cell.length_b   1.000
_cell.length_c   1.000
_cell.angle_alpha   90.00
_cell.angle_beta   90.00
_cell.angle_gamma   90.00
#
_symmetry.space_group_name_H-M   'P 1'
#
loop_
_entity.id
_entity.type
_entity.pdbx_description
1 polymer ?
#
loop_
_entity_poly.entity_id
_entity_poly.type
_entity_poly.pdbx_seq_one_letter_code
_entity_poly.pdbx_strand_id
1 'polypeptide(L)'
;MKYNIKDFEKVADGKVSVEDMSEFYGVSRTAFILAMNRSGYYLNKTKIKIISPYTTKIVYSYHSCALELKVSEQTIRNALKGKRVKLFEELGIKLEVMRK
;
A
#
# COMPACT_ATOMS: atom_id res chain seq x y z
N MET A 1 0.07 8.64 21.11
CA MET A 1 0.63 7.27 21.10
C MET A 1 1.41 7.06 19.82
N LYS A 2 2.56 6.44 19.95
CA LYS A 2 3.45 6.20 18.82
C LYS A 2 3.31 4.76 18.32
N TYR A 3 2.94 4.60 17.04
CA TYR A 3 2.83 3.30 16.40
C TYR A 3 4.08 2.98 15.60
N ASN A 4 4.40 1.70 15.51
CA ASN A 4 5.48 1.24 14.65
C ASN A 4 4.90 0.90 13.28
N ILE A 5 5.46 1.48 12.23
CA ILE A 5 4.99 1.24 10.85
C ILE A 5 5.07 -0.24 10.48
N LYS A 6 6.06 -0.97 11.00
CA LYS A 6 6.19 -2.41 10.75
C LYS A 6 4.97 -3.19 11.24
N ASP A 7 4.33 -2.72 12.30
CA ASP A 7 3.12 -3.36 12.82
C ASP A 7 1.92 -3.11 11.90
N PHE A 8 1.86 -1.95 11.27
CA PHE A 8 0.86 -1.68 10.22
C PHE A 8 1.06 -2.62 9.04
N GLU A 9 2.30 -2.84 8.62
CA GLU A 9 2.62 -3.78 7.53
C GLU A 9 2.17 -5.19 7.87
N LYS A 10 2.43 -5.65 9.10
CA LYS A 10 2.03 -7.00 9.53
C LYS A 10 0.51 -7.18 9.45
N VAL A 11 -0.25 -6.17 9.84
CA VAL A 11 -1.71 -6.23 9.77
C VAL A 11 -2.19 -6.18 8.32
N ALA A 12 -1.63 -5.28 7.52
CA ALA A 12 -1.99 -5.16 6.10
C ALA A 12 -1.66 -6.43 5.32
N ASP A 13 -0.58 -7.12 5.69
CA ASP A 13 -0.17 -8.39 5.07
C ASP A 13 -0.95 -9.60 5.58
N GLY A 14 -1.79 -9.42 6.58
CA GLY A 14 -2.58 -10.50 7.16
C GLY A 14 -1.81 -11.41 8.11
N LYS A 15 -0.61 -11.03 8.53
CA LYS A 15 0.22 -11.82 9.46
C LYS A 15 -0.28 -11.74 10.89
N VAL A 16 -0.86 -10.60 11.27
CA VAL A 16 -1.41 -10.34 12.59
C VAL A 16 -2.78 -9.71 12.41
N SER A 17 -3.76 -10.09 13.23
CA SER A 17 -5.10 -9.50 13.14
C SER A 17 -5.12 -8.09 13.72
N VAL A 18 -6.09 -7.29 13.26
CA VAL A 18 -6.33 -5.95 13.80
C VAL A 18 -6.62 -6.04 15.30
N GLU A 19 -7.42 -7.03 15.69
CA GLU A 19 -7.82 -7.24 17.08
C GLU A 19 -6.60 -7.46 17.98
N ASP A 20 -5.71 -8.35 17.57
CA ASP A 20 -4.49 -8.64 18.33
C ASP A 20 -3.56 -7.42 18.41
N MET A 21 -3.39 -6.71 17.31
CA MET A 21 -2.50 -5.56 17.29
C MET A 21 -3.06 -4.38 18.07
N SER A 22 -4.37 -4.12 17.97
CA SER A 22 -5.01 -3.05 18.75
C SER A 22 -4.93 -3.35 20.25
N GLU A 23 -5.11 -4.60 20.63
CA GLU A 23 -4.95 -5.03 22.03
C GLU A 23 -3.52 -4.82 22.50
N PHE A 24 -2.54 -5.17 21.69
CA PHE A 24 -1.13 -4.96 22.00
C PHE A 24 -0.82 -3.49 22.30
N TYR A 25 -1.41 -2.56 21.54
CA TYR A 25 -1.22 -1.13 21.75
C TYR A 25 -2.16 -0.53 22.81
N GLY A 26 -3.13 -1.30 23.27
CA GLY A 26 -4.11 -0.81 24.25
C GLY A 26 -5.07 0.21 23.68
N VAL A 27 -5.41 0.11 22.42
CA VAL A 27 -6.32 1.03 21.73
C VAL A 27 -7.50 0.28 21.15
N SER A 28 -8.56 1.00 20.74
CA SER A 28 -9.69 0.37 20.09
C SER A 28 -9.32 -0.06 18.67
N ARG A 29 -10.05 -1.04 18.13
CA ARG A 29 -9.89 -1.49 16.76
C ARG A 29 -10.01 -0.32 15.77
N THR A 30 -11.01 0.54 15.97
CA THR A 30 -11.24 1.71 15.12
C THR A 30 -10.07 2.68 15.16
N ALA A 31 -9.54 2.96 16.35
CA ALA A 31 -8.40 3.86 16.50
C ALA A 31 -7.17 3.33 15.77
N PHE A 32 -6.91 2.02 15.87
CA PHE A 32 -5.78 1.40 15.19
C PHE A 32 -5.94 1.49 13.66
N ILE A 33 -7.14 1.16 13.15
CA ILE A 33 -7.43 1.22 11.71
C ILE A 33 -7.25 2.63 11.18
N LEU A 34 -7.73 3.65 11.88
CA LEU A 34 -7.56 5.03 11.47
C LEU A 34 -6.08 5.43 11.39
N ALA A 35 -5.30 5.05 12.39
CA ALA A 35 -3.86 5.34 12.41
C ALA A 35 -3.15 4.64 11.25
N MET A 36 -3.49 3.38 11.00
CA MET A 36 -2.92 2.59 9.92
C MET A 36 -3.25 3.23 8.55
N ASN A 37 -4.50 3.62 8.35
CA ASN A 37 -4.95 4.25 7.09
C ASN A 37 -4.26 5.58 6.85
N ARG A 38 -4.06 6.39 7.88
CA ARG A 38 -3.33 7.66 7.78
C ARG A 38 -1.88 7.46 7.34
N SER A 39 -1.32 6.32 7.66
CA SER A 39 0.06 5.96 7.28
C SER A 39 0.14 5.26 5.92
N GLY A 40 -0.98 5.14 5.21
CA GLY A 40 -1.01 4.55 3.88
C GLY A 40 -1.18 3.04 3.84
N TYR A 41 -1.51 2.41 4.97
CA TYR A 41 -1.76 0.96 5.05
C TYR A 41 -3.24 0.69 5.19
N TYR A 42 -3.75 -0.25 4.40
CA TYR A 42 -5.19 -0.52 4.33
C TYR A 42 -5.48 -2.00 4.43
N LEU A 43 -6.60 -2.32 5.09
CA LEU A 43 -7.16 -3.67 5.09
C LEU A 43 -7.98 -3.86 3.83
N ASN A 44 -7.90 -5.05 3.26
CA ASN A 44 -8.75 -5.45 2.11
C ASN A 44 -8.63 -4.56 0.87
N LYS A 45 -7.55 -3.79 0.77
CA LYS A 45 -7.25 -3.04 -0.43
C LYS A 45 -6.25 -3.80 -1.31
N THR A 46 -6.18 -3.42 -2.57
CA THR A 46 -5.26 -4.05 -3.51
C THR A 46 -3.83 -3.63 -3.19
N LYS A 47 -2.95 -4.62 -2.99
CA LYS A 47 -1.52 -4.38 -2.83
C LYS A 47 -0.90 -4.29 -4.22
N ILE A 48 -0.04 -3.31 -4.41
CA ILE A 48 0.65 -3.09 -5.68
C ILE A 48 2.15 -3.07 -5.43
N LYS A 49 2.87 -3.85 -6.22
CA LYS A 49 4.32 -3.88 -6.20
C LYS A 49 4.82 -2.92 -7.28
N ILE A 50 5.59 -1.92 -6.86
CA ILE A 50 6.22 -0.96 -7.76
C ILE A 50 7.66 -1.40 -7.97
N ILE A 51 7.98 -1.81 -9.19
CA ILE A 51 9.32 -2.27 -9.55
C ILE A 51 9.99 -1.19 -10.37
N SER A 52 11.11 -0.68 -9.87
CA SER A 52 11.92 0.30 -10.59
C SER A 52 13.35 -0.23 -10.73
N PRO A 53 14.19 0.40 -11.59
CA PRO A 53 15.57 -0.05 -11.77
C PRO A 53 16.42 -0.05 -10.49
N TYR A 54 16.04 0.77 -9.52
CA TYR A 54 16.85 0.96 -8.30
C TYR A 54 16.25 0.31 -7.07
N THR A 55 14.96 0.06 -7.04
CA THR A 55 14.31 -0.47 -5.84
C THR A 55 12.96 -1.08 -6.18
N THR A 56 12.45 -1.87 -5.24
CA THR A 56 11.10 -2.42 -5.31
C THR A 56 10.36 -1.98 -4.06
N LYS A 57 9.15 -1.47 -4.22
CA LYS A 57 8.34 -0.98 -3.10
C LYS A 57 6.94 -1.55 -3.19
N ILE A 58 6.35 -1.83 -2.05
CA ILE A 58 4.97 -2.32 -1.96
C ILE A 58 4.10 -1.23 -1.36
N VAL A 59 3.00 -0.92 -2.03
CA VAL A 59 1.97 0.00 -1.54
C VAL A 59 0.66 -0.75 -1.39
N TYR A 60 -0.25 -0.22 -0.56
CA TYR A 60 -1.43 -0.97 -0.11
C TYR A 60 -2.75 -0.41 -0.63
N SER A 61 -2.71 0.43 -1.64
CA SER A 61 -3.92 0.91 -2.34
C SER A 61 -3.53 1.60 -3.64
N TYR A 62 -4.51 1.79 -4.53
CA TYR A 62 -4.31 2.59 -5.75
C TYR A 62 -3.94 4.02 -5.40
N HIS A 63 -4.59 4.58 -4.39
CA HIS A 63 -4.31 5.95 -3.94
C HIS A 63 -2.85 6.11 -3.48
N SER A 64 -2.37 5.20 -2.64
CA SER A 64 -0.99 5.23 -2.17
C SER A 64 0.00 5.07 -3.32
N CYS A 65 -0.31 4.21 -4.30
CA CYS A 65 0.53 4.04 -5.48
C CYS A 65 0.59 5.33 -6.30
N ALA A 66 -0.55 5.97 -6.49
CA ALA A 66 -0.64 7.22 -7.24
C ALA A 66 0.17 8.34 -6.56
N LEU A 67 0.06 8.46 -5.24
CA LEU A 67 0.84 9.45 -4.48
C LEU A 67 2.34 9.18 -4.59
N GLU A 68 2.74 7.93 -4.46
CA GLU A 68 4.16 7.55 -4.54
C GLU A 68 4.77 7.89 -5.90
N LEU A 69 4.02 7.67 -6.96
CA LEU A 69 4.49 7.91 -8.33
C LEU A 69 4.10 9.29 -8.87
N LYS A 70 3.38 10.07 -8.08
CA LYS A 70 2.92 11.44 -8.42
C LYS A 70 2.09 11.46 -9.70
N VAL A 71 1.19 10.50 -9.84
CA VAL A 71 0.26 10.39 -10.97
C VAL A 71 -1.17 10.23 -10.45
N SER A 72 -2.15 10.22 -11.34
CA SER A 72 -3.54 9.98 -10.94
C SER A 72 -3.81 8.49 -10.71
N GLU A 73 -4.86 8.18 -9.94
CA GLU A 73 -5.28 6.78 -9.75
C GLU A 73 -5.68 6.14 -11.07
N GLN A 74 -6.27 6.91 -11.98
CA GLN A 74 -6.65 6.41 -13.29
C GLN A 74 -5.43 5.93 -14.07
N THR A 75 -4.30 6.64 -13.97
CA THR A 75 -3.04 6.24 -14.57
C THR A 75 -2.57 4.89 -14.03
N ILE A 76 -2.70 4.69 -12.71
CA ILE A 76 -2.34 3.40 -12.08
C ILE A 76 -3.24 2.28 -12.63
N ARG A 77 -4.54 2.51 -12.69
CA ARG A 77 -5.48 1.51 -13.21
C ARG A 77 -5.19 1.16 -14.66
N ASN A 78 -4.88 2.17 -15.49
CA ASN A 78 -4.53 1.96 -16.89
C ASN A 78 -3.26 1.10 -17.02
N ALA A 79 -2.23 1.40 -16.23
CA ALA A 79 -0.98 0.63 -16.24
C ALA A 79 -1.21 -0.83 -15.86
N LEU A 80 -2.06 -1.07 -14.84
CA LEU A 80 -2.36 -2.43 -14.38
C LEU A 80 -3.21 -3.22 -15.37
N LYS A 81 -3.95 -2.53 -16.23
CA LYS A 81 -4.72 -3.16 -17.32
C LYS A 81 -3.88 -3.47 -18.56
N GLY A 82 -2.60 -3.17 -18.51
CA GLY A 82 -1.70 -3.40 -19.63
C GLY A 82 -1.59 -2.25 -20.61
N LYS A 83 -2.22 -1.10 -20.34
CA LYS A 83 -2.08 0.07 -21.18
C LYS A 83 -0.70 0.70 -21.00
N ARG A 84 -0.13 1.18 -22.08
CA ARG A 84 1.17 1.81 -22.05
C ARG A 84 1.08 3.17 -21.38
N VAL A 85 1.92 3.38 -20.36
CA VAL A 85 2.06 4.68 -19.70
C VAL A 85 3.47 5.17 -19.99
N LYS A 86 3.59 6.20 -20.82
CA LYS A 86 4.88 6.70 -21.30
C LYS A 86 5.84 7.04 -20.15
N LEU A 87 5.33 7.69 -19.12
CA LEU A 87 6.14 8.05 -17.94
C LEU A 87 6.78 6.82 -17.29
N PHE A 88 6.01 5.72 -17.15
CA PHE A 88 6.51 4.50 -16.53
C PHE A 88 7.55 3.83 -17.42
N GLU A 89 7.35 3.86 -18.73
CA GLU A 89 8.33 3.31 -19.67
C GLU A 89 9.65 4.07 -19.60
N GLU A 90 9.57 5.40 -19.55
CA GLU A 90 10.75 6.25 -19.48
C GLU A 90 11.56 6.04 -18.19
N LEU A 91 10.85 5.83 -17.08
CA LEU A 91 11.45 5.61 -15.75
C LEU A 91 11.80 4.14 -15.48
N GLY A 92 11.40 3.22 -16.36
CA GLY A 92 11.63 1.80 -16.15
C GLY A 92 10.78 1.21 -15.02
N ILE A 93 9.59 1.76 -14.82
CA ILE A 93 8.69 1.34 -13.74
C ILE A 93 7.72 0.29 -14.24
N LYS A 94 7.58 -0.79 -13.47
CA LYS A 94 6.57 -1.82 -13.65
C LYS A 94 5.67 -1.88 -12.43
N LEU A 95 4.39 -2.12 -12.66
CA LEU A 95 3.42 -2.31 -11.58
C LEU A 95 2.84 -3.71 -11.65
N GLU A 96 2.78 -4.38 -10.51
CA GLU A 96 2.17 -5.71 -10.40
C GLU A 96 1.18 -5.72 -9.24
N VAL A 97 -0.01 -6.28 -9.49
CA VAL A 97 -0.98 -6.51 -8.42
C VAL A 97 -0.53 -7.73 -7.62
N MET A 98 -0.40 -7.56 -6.31
CA MET A 98 -0.08 -8.66 -5.41
C MET A 98 -1.38 -9.19 -4.82
N ARG A 99 -1.65 -10.46 -5.03
CA ARG A 99 -2.82 -11.11 -4.44
C ARG A 99 -2.40 -11.83 -3.16
N LYS A 100 -3.29 -11.76 -2.20
CA LYS A 100 -3.10 -12.50 -0.95
C LYS A 100 -3.22 -13.99 -1.18
#